data_4e562b06384e84ae2397c441f2d30c13
#
_entry.id   4e562b06384e84ae2397c441f2d30c13
#
_cell.length_a   1.000
_cell.length_b   1.000
_cell.length_c   1.000
_cell.angle_alpha   90.00
_cell.angle_beta   90.00
_cell.angle_gamma   90.00
#
_symmetry.space_group_name_H-M   'P 1'
#
loop_
_entity.id
_entity.type
_entity.pdbx_description
1 polymer ?
#
loop_
_entity_poly.entity_id
_entity_poly.type
_entity_poly.pdbx_seq_one_letter_code
_entity_poly.pdbx_strand_id
1 'polypeptide(L)'
;RCKPMLSGRAFRGLVGVALIAAIASIAGAQDFEPDWPNTDFSRSTIDLSEVMSGGPPKDGIPALSNPVFIPSTNETRLAGREPVITYAPEGATARAYPVRYLMWHEIVNDTVAGSPIAVTFCPLCNTGIVFSRRLNGQTLSFGVSGLLRNSDMVMYDRESESWWQQALGLGIVGRHSGQELRQLTAWMESWDSFRTAHPEGLVMDEPDWQRDYGQNPYVSYDSSIQPFLYSGESPPHGIAPLARVVRVGTRAWPLERVRKLGSLTEAGGTISWVQGQASALDAADLGAGAEGGNIRVRDGAEHDVVHDIPFAFAFHAFFPDGQWMLGN
;
A
#
# COMPACT_ATOMS: atom_id res chain seq x y z
N ARG A 1 -14.07 62.68 -28.76
CA ARG A 1 -14.83 61.41 -28.84
C ARG A 1 -13.96 60.30 -28.24
N CYS A 2 -14.13 60.05 -26.94
CA CYS A 2 -13.47 58.95 -26.21
C CYS A 2 -14.24 57.66 -26.39
N LYS A 3 -13.54 56.54 -26.66
CA LYS A 3 -14.04 55.19 -26.48
C LYS A 3 -13.39 54.62 -25.22
N PRO A 4 -14.13 53.91 -24.35
CA PRO A 4 -13.57 53.30 -23.16
C PRO A 4 -12.93 51.94 -23.47
N MET A 5 -11.78 51.68 -22.81
CA MET A 5 -11.09 50.40 -22.77
C MET A 5 -11.89 49.42 -21.88
N LEU A 6 -12.22 48.25 -22.42
CA LEU A 6 -12.75 47.12 -21.69
C LEU A 6 -11.59 46.36 -21.06
N SER A 7 -11.56 46.33 -19.72
CA SER A 7 -10.67 45.51 -18.93
C SER A 7 -11.13 44.08 -18.93
N GLY A 8 -10.35 43.17 -19.51
CA GLY A 8 -10.56 41.74 -19.41
C GLY A 8 -10.29 41.22 -17.98
N ARG A 9 -11.34 40.78 -17.29
CA ARG A 9 -11.22 40.01 -16.07
C ARG A 9 -10.80 38.59 -16.43
N ALA A 10 -9.59 38.22 -16.02
CA ALA A 10 -9.13 36.83 -16.03
C ALA A 10 -9.98 36.02 -15.04
N PHE A 11 -10.74 35.08 -15.56
CA PHE A 11 -11.42 34.07 -14.78
C PHE A 11 -10.36 33.05 -14.29
N ARG A 12 -9.94 33.18 -13.07
CA ARG A 12 -9.21 32.10 -12.38
C ARG A 12 -10.23 31.05 -12.00
N GLY A 13 -10.30 29.98 -12.80
CA GLY A 13 -11.04 28.79 -12.46
C GLY A 13 -10.41 28.14 -11.25
N LEU A 14 -11.08 28.17 -10.09
CA LEU A 14 -10.83 27.25 -9.01
C LEU A 14 -11.24 25.85 -9.51
N VAL A 15 -10.27 24.99 -9.77
CA VAL A 15 -10.49 23.56 -9.86
C VAL A 15 -10.65 23.09 -8.41
N GLY A 16 -11.88 23.12 -7.93
CA GLY A 16 -12.23 22.48 -6.67
C GLY A 16 -12.11 20.98 -6.87
N VAL A 17 -11.20 20.35 -6.16
CA VAL A 17 -11.20 18.90 -5.94
C VAL A 17 -12.53 18.59 -5.23
N ALA A 18 -13.47 18.03 -5.97
CA ALA A 18 -14.69 17.52 -5.40
C ALA A 18 -14.33 16.27 -4.58
N LEU A 19 -14.14 16.48 -3.28
CA LEU A 19 -14.24 15.40 -2.30
C LEU A 19 -15.67 14.89 -2.42
N ILE A 20 -15.88 13.76 -3.09
CA ILE A 20 -17.17 13.08 -3.11
C ILE A 20 -17.39 12.58 -1.69
N ALA A 21 -18.12 13.35 -0.89
CA ALA A 21 -18.68 12.88 0.36
C ALA A 21 -19.68 11.77 0.00
N ALA A 22 -19.22 10.51 0.04
CA ALA A 22 -20.10 9.36 0.00
C ALA A 22 -21.00 9.44 1.23
N ILE A 23 -22.27 9.73 1.01
CA ILE A 23 -23.31 9.59 2.03
C ILE A 23 -23.36 8.10 2.36
N ALA A 24 -22.85 7.74 3.53
CA ALA A 24 -22.99 6.40 4.06
C ALA A 24 -24.50 6.08 4.18
N SER A 25 -25.01 5.32 3.25
CA SER A 25 -26.34 4.75 3.33
C SER A 25 -26.32 3.69 4.42
N ILE A 26 -27.19 3.87 5.40
CA ILE A 26 -27.42 2.97 6.52
C ILE A 26 -27.72 1.55 5.99
N ALA A 27 -26.97 0.58 6.50
CA ALA A 27 -27.04 -0.85 6.41
C ALA A 27 -28.39 -1.48 5.97
N GLY A 28 -28.57 -1.62 4.65
CA GLY A 28 -29.20 -2.82 4.11
C GLY A 28 -28.08 -3.79 3.79
N ALA A 29 -28.26 -5.09 3.96
CA ALA A 29 -27.27 -6.08 3.54
C ALA A 29 -26.87 -5.77 2.10
N GLN A 30 -25.61 -5.45 1.88
CA GLN A 30 -25.10 -5.10 0.55
C GLN A 30 -25.15 -6.38 -0.27
N ASP A 31 -25.95 -6.38 -1.34
CA ASP A 31 -26.02 -7.50 -2.26
C ASP A 31 -24.82 -7.42 -3.21
N PHE A 32 -23.83 -8.26 -2.98
CA PHE A 32 -22.61 -8.33 -3.79
C PHE A 32 -22.76 -9.24 -5.03
N GLU A 33 -23.74 -10.13 -5.05
CA GLU A 33 -23.85 -11.18 -6.08
C GLU A 33 -23.87 -10.65 -7.52
N PRO A 34 -24.54 -9.54 -7.83
CA PRO A 34 -24.59 -9.05 -9.21
C PRO A 34 -23.22 -8.71 -9.81
N ASP A 35 -22.30 -8.19 -8.99
CA ASP A 35 -20.95 -7.79 -9.42
C ASP A 35 -19.93 -8.92 -9.31
N TRP A 36 -20.27 -10.01 -8.60
CA TRP A 36 -19.39 -11.11 -8.25
C TRP A 36 -19.99 -12.48 -8.56
N PRO A 37 -20.33 -12.77 -9.85
CA PRO A 37 -21.09 -13.97 -10.24
C PRO A 37 -20.35 -15.29 -10.00
N ASN A 38 -19.02 -15.27 -9.86
CA ASN A 38 -18.21 -16.49 -9.64
C ASN A 38 -17.76 -16.64 -8.17
N THR A 39 -18.13 -15.72 -7.30
CA THR A 39 -17.76 -15.75 -5.88
C THR A 39 -18.72 -16.68 -5.11
N ASP A 40 -18.16 -17.65 -4.41
CA ASP A 40 -18.92 -18.52 -3.51
C ASP A 40 -19.10 -17.86 -2.13
N PHE A 41 -20.15 -17.07 -1.97
CA PHE A 41 -20.44 -16.36 -0.72
C PHE A 41 -20.80 -17.28 0.46
N SER A 42 -21.08 -18.57 0.22
CA SER A 42 -21.28 -19.52 1.30
C SER A 42 -19.99 -19.83 2.06
N ARG A 43 -18.83 -19.46 1.50
CA ARG A 43 -17.50 -19.65 2.07
C ARG A 43 -16.91 -18.30 2.45
N SER A 44 -16.97 -18.00 3.75
CA SER A 44 -16.44 -16.75 4.30
C SER A 44 -15.77 -17.00 5.65
N THR A 45 -14.66 -16.32 5.93
CA THR A 45 -14.00 -16.27 7.24
C THR A 45 -14.36 -15.02 8.02
N ILE A 46 -15.16 -14.14 7.45
CA ILE A 46 -15.57 -12.85 8.02
C ILE A 46 -17.09 -12.68 7.96
N ASP A 47 -17.62 -11.73 8.69
CA ASP A 47 -18.97 -11.23 8.47
C ASP A 47 -18.94 -10.26 7.26
N LEU A 48 -19.77 -10.54 6.24
CA LEU A 48 -19.85 -9.70 5.05
C LEU A 48 -20.28 -8.26 5.35
N SER A 49 -20.96 -8.02 6.47
CA SER A 49 -21.30 -6.66 6.93
C SER A 49 -20.08 -5.80 7.28
N GLU A 50 -18.91 -6.41 7.48
CA GLU A 50 -17.65 -5.69 7.70
C GLU A 50 -17.05 -5.11 6.41
N VAL A 51 -17.55 -5.56 5.24
CA VAL A 51 -17.07 -5.12 3.93
C VAL A 51 -17.92 -3.98 3.41
N MET A 52 -17.29 -2.94 2.94
CA MET A 52 -17.97 -1.76 2.40
C MET A 52 -17.36 -1.29 1.09
N SER A 53 -18.11 -0.53 0.31
CA SER A 53 -17.58 0.12 -0.88
C SER A 53 -16.59 1.21 -0.51
N GLY A 54 -15.41 1.20 -1.16
CA GLY A 54 -14.44 2.30 -1.09
C GLY A 54 -14.74 3.43 -2.08
N GLY A 55 -15.77 3.27 -2.92
CA GLY A 55 -16.20 4.23 -3.95
C GLY A 55 -16.01 3.72 -5.37
N PRO A 56 -14.79 3.35 -5.82
CA PRO A 56 -14.60 2.78 -7.15
C PRO A 56 -15.32 1.43 -7.32
N PRO A 57 -15.86 1.11 -8.50
CA PRO A 57 -16.37 -0.23 -8.79
C PRO A 57 -15.21 -1.24 -8.94
N LYS A 58 -15.55 -2.51 -9.06
CA LYS A 58 -14.60 -3.58 -9.42
C LYS A 58 -13.76 -3.18 -10.64
N ASP A 59 -12.44 -3.24 -10.52
CA ASP A 59 -11.45 -2.76 -11.50
C ASP A 59 -11.56 -1.26 -11.88
N GLY A 60 -12.29 -0.46 -11.12
CA GLY A 60 -12.32 1.00 -11.26
C GLY A 60 -10.95 1.64 -10.98
N ILE A 61 -10.14 0.97 -10.14
CA ILE A 61 -8.70 1.17 -10.03
C ILE A 61 -8.05 0.02 -10.80
N PRO A 62 -7.44 0.27 -11.98
CA PRO A 62 -6.93 -0.79 -12.82
C PRO A 62 -5.61 -1.35 -12.27
N ALA A 63 -5.62 -2.62 -11.83
CA ALA A 63 -4.40 -3.34 -11.50
C ALA A 63 -3.51 -3.52 -12.73
N LEU A 64 -2.19 -3.38 -12.57
CA LEU A 64 -1.22 -3.55 -13.63
C LEU A 64 -0.80 -5.01 -13.78
N SER A 65 -0.45 -5.40 -15.00
CA SER A 65 0.09 -6.74 -15.30
C SER A 65 1.24 -6.63 -16.29
N ASN A 66 2.28 -7.44 -16.07
CA ASN A 66 3.48 -7.47 -16.92
C ASN A 66 4.09 -6.08 -17.13
N PRO A 67 4.48 -5.38 -16.07
CA PRO A 67 5.01 -4.03 -16.16
C PRO A 67 6.32 -4.00 -16.98
N VAL A 68 6.56 -2.86 -17.63
CA VAL A 68 7.83 -2.60 -18.31
C VAL A 68 8.83 -2.10 -17.26
N PHE A 69 10.09 -2.48 -17.42
CA PHE A 69 11.20 -2.02 -16.57
C PHE A 69 12.27 -1.34 -17.39
N ILE A 70 12.89 -0.34 -16.81
CA ILE A 70 14.08 0.33 -17.33
C ILE A 70 15.24 0.21 -16.35
N PRO A 71 16.50 0.30 -16.80
CA PRO A 71 17.64 0.41 -15.89
C PRO A 71 17.47 1.60 -14.94
N SER A 72 17.84 1.42 -13.67
CA SER A 72 17.76 2.48 -12.65
C SER A 72 18.48 3.78 -13.06
N THR A 73 19.55 3.64 -13.84
CA THR A 73 20.34 4.76 -14.41
C THR A 73 19.57 5.60 -15.43
N ASN A 74 18.49 5.07 -16.02
CA ASN A 74 17.68 5.76 -17.03
C ASN A 74 16.46 6.46 -16.42
N GLU A 75 16.17 6.25 -15.13
CA GLU A 75 15.04 6.89 -14.47
C GLU A 75 15.38 8.33 -14.06
N THR A 76 14.61 9.27 -14.55
CA THR A 76 14.82 10.71 -14.31
C THR A 76 13.60 11.43 -13.73
N ARG A 77 12.46 10.72 -13.58
CA ARG A 77 11.19 11.31 -13.12
C ARG A 77 11.02 11.25 -11.61
N LEU A 78 11.70 10.30 -10.95
CA LEU A 78 11.58 10.09 -9.51
C LEU A 78 12.48 11.06 -8.75
N ALA A 79 11.93 11.77 -7.78
CA ALA A 79 12.74 12.49 -6.81
C ALA A 79 13.45 11.51 -5.86
N GLY A 80 14.65 11.86 -5.40
CA GLY A 80 15.49 10.96 -4.61
C GLY A 80 14.82 10.42 -3.33
N ARG A 81 13.93 11.21 -2.71
CA ARG A 81 13.22 10.83 -1.48
C ARG A 81 11.91 10.08 -1.73
N GLU A 82 11.44 9.95 -2.97
CA GLU A 82 10.20 9.24 -3.26
C GLU A 82 10.29 7.76 -2.86
N PRO A 83 9.24 7.20 -2.24
CA PRO A 83 9.23 5.80 -1.85
C PRO A 83 9.06 4.88 -3.06
N VAL A 84 9.80 3.79 -3.03
CA VAL A 84 9.66 2.64 -3.92
C VAL A 84 9.52 1.38 -3.08
N ILE A 85 8.77 0.39 -3.56
CA ILE A 85 8.78 -0.95 -2.98
C ILE A 85 9.89 -1.73 -3.68
N THR A 86 10.88 -2.17 -2.91
CA THR A 86 12.02 -2.95 -3.39
C THR A 86 11.75 -4.43 -3.23
N TYR A 87 11.92 -5.18 -4.32
CA TYR A 87 11.95 -6.63 -4.32
C TYR A 87 13.28 -7.10 -4.92
N ALA A 88 14.13 -7.68 -4.08
CA ALA A 88 15.49 -8.08 -4.43
C ALA A 88 15.76 -9.54 -3.99
N PRO A 89 15.11 -10.54 -4.64
CA PRO A 89 15.33 -11.92 -4.29
C PRO A 89 16.74 -12.38 -4.72
N GLU A 90 17.31 -13.30 -3.95
CA GLU A 90 18.62 -13.86 -4.25
C GLU A 90 18.68 -14.44 -5.67
N GLY A 91 19.76 -14.17 -6.38
CA GLY A 91 20.00 -14.66 -7.75
C GLY A 91 19.18 -13.94 -8.85
N ALA A 92 18.46 -12.86 -8.52
CA ALA A 92 17.75 -12.05 -9.51
C ALA A 92 18.14 -10.57 -9.41
N THR A 93 17.96 -9.85 -10.51
CA THR A 93 18.13 -8.39 -10.53
C THR A 93 17.06 -7.74 -9.65
N ALA A 94 17.48 -6.87 -8.73
CA ALA A 94 16.58 -6.12 -7.87
C ALA A 94 15.63 -5.23 -8.69
N ARG A 95 14.38 -5.15 -8.27
CA ARG A 95 13.34 -4.33 -8.89
C ARG A 95 12.76 -3.34 -7.91
N ALA A 96 12.61 -2.10 -8.36
CA ALA A 96 11.89 -1.05 -7.66
C ALA A 96 10.52 -0.83 -8.32
N TYR A 97 9.49 -0.76 -7.50
CA TYR A 97 8.12 -0.44 -7.90
C TYR A 97 7.74 0.90 -7.27
N PRO A 98 7.77 2.01 -8.04
CA PRO A 98 7.49 3.33 -7.52
C PRO A 98 6.09 3.44 -6.92
N VAL A 99 6.01 3.92 -5.67
CA VAL A 99 4.73 4.07 -4.98
C VAL A 99 3.83 5.07 -5.71
N ARG A 100 4.40 6.06 -6.42
CA ARG A 100 3.63 6.98 -7.26
C ARG A 100 2.71 6.30 -8.27
N TYR A 101 3.09 5.13 -8.77
CA TYR A 101 2.24 4.34 -9.67
C TYR A 101 1.23 3.50 -8.88
N LEU A 102 1.68 2.89 -7.79
CA LEU A 102 0.83 2.06 -6.94
C LEU A 102 -0.29 2.85 -6.23
N MET A 103 -0.14 4.15 -6.05
CA MET A 103 -1.22 5.01 -5.53
C MET A 103 -2.43 5.12 -6.46
N TRP A 104 -2.24 4.82 -7.76
CA TRP A 104 -3.26 4.89 -8.79
C TRP A 104 -3.72 3.51 -9.28
N HIS A 105 -2.93 2.46 -8.97
CA HIS A 105 -3.15 1.10 -9.49
C HIS A 105 -3.23 0.05 -8.39
N GLU A 106 -2.71 0.33 -7.20
CA GLU A 106 -2.72 -0.48 -5.98
C GLU A 106 -2.07 -1.86 -6.12
N ILE A 107 -2.15 -2.52 -7.28
CA ILE A 107 -1.64 -3.88 -7.52
C ILE A 107 -0.84 -3.93 -8.82
N VAL A 108 0.33 -4.57 -8.75
CA VAL A 108 1.14 -4.94 -9.93
C VAL A 108 1.36 -6.45 -9.93
N ASN A 109 0.79 -7.13 -10.92
CA ASN A 109 1.06 -8.55 -11.19
C ASN A 109 2.30 -8.66 -12.08
N ASP A 110 3.39 -9.20 -11.53
CA ASP A 110 4.67 -9.32 -12.22
C ASP A 110 5.21 -10.76 -12.15
N THR A 111 6.31 -11.01 -12.85
CA THR A 111 7.10 -12.24 -12.76
C THR A 111 8.58 -11.88 -12.69
N VAL A 112 9.25 -12.27 -11.62
CA VAL A 112 10.67 -12.02 -11.38
C VAL A 112 11.41 -13.35 -11.36
N ALA A 113 12.39 -13.51 -12.26
CA ALA A 113 13.16 -14.76 -12.39
C ALA A 113 12.27 -16.03 -12.39
N GLY A 114 11.16 -16.00 -13.14
CA GLY A 114 10.19 -17.10 -13.23
C GLY A 114 9.25 -17.27 -12.04
N SER A 115 9.36 -16.41 -11.01
CA SER A 115 8.47 -16.40 -9.85
C SER A 115 7.37 -15.36 -10.02
N PRO A 116 6.09 -15.76 -10.15
CA PRO A 116 4.98 -14.82 -10.24
C PRO A 116 4.73 -14.17 -8.88
N ILE A 117 4.65 -12.84 -8.85
CA ILE A 117 4.45 -12.03 -7.65
C ILE A 117 3.34 -10.99 -7.85
N ALA A 118 2.72 -10.58 -6.77
CA ALA A 118 1.88 -9.40 -6.70
C ALA A 118 2.53 -8.37 -5.77
N VAL A 119 2.86 -7.21 -6.30
CA VAL A 119 3.30 -6.06 -5.52
C VAL A 119 2.07 -5.24 -5.23
N THR A 120 1.78 -5.01 -3.96
CA THR A 120 0.55 -4.34 -3.53
C THR A 120 0.85 -3.15 -2.64
N PHE A 121 0.05 -2.11 -2.74
CA PHE A 121 0.11 -0.96 -1.85
C PHE A 121 -1.31 -0.48 -1.52
N CYS A 122 -1.65 -0.49 -0.23
CA CYS A 122 -2.87 0.15 0.27
C CYS A 122 -2.51 1.52 0.86
N PRO A 123 -2.85 2.63 0.21
CA PRO A 123 -2.55 3.96 0.73
C PRO A 123 -3.21 4.23 2.07
N LEU A 124 -4.44 3.73 2.27
CA LEU A 124 -5.21 3.96 3.49
C LEU A 124 -4.59 3.31 4.73
N CYS A 125 -3.83 2.21 4.55
CA CYS A 125 -3.14 1.48 5.61
C CYS A 125 -1.64 1.73 5.63
N ASN A 126 -1.08 2.38 4.60
CA ASN A 126 0.36 2.50 4.34
C ASN A 126 1.07 1.13 4.23
N THR A 127 0.37 0.11 3.75
CA THR A 127 0.89 -1.25 3.62
C THR A 127 1.42 -1.52 2.22
N GLY A 128 2.74 -1.64 2.09
CA GLY A 128 3.41 -2.09 0.87
C GLY A 128 3.87 -3.54 1.04
N ILE A 129 3.19 -4.48 0.40
CA ILE A 129 3.40 -5.92 0.61
C ILE A 129 3.57 -6.62 -0.74
N VAL A 130 4.53 -7.54 -0.81
CA VAL A 130 4.73 -8.40 -1.97
C VAL A 130 4.32 -9.82 -1.63
N PHE A 131 3.45 -10.40 -2.44
CA PHE A 131 2.97 -11.77 -2.30
C PHE A 131 3.41 -12.67 -3.44
N SER A 132 3.63 -13.95 -3.16
CA SER A 132 3.67 -14.98 -4.20
C SER A 132 2.26 -15.14 -4.78
N ARG A 133 2.14 -15.14 -6.11
CA ARG A 133 0.88 -15.44 -6.80
C ARG A 133 0.66 -16.94 -7.02
N ARG A 134 1.61 -17.79 -6.59
CA ARG A 134 1.45 -19.26 -6.65
C ARG A 134 0.65 -19.75 -5.45
N LEU A 135 -0.44 -20.41 -5.71
CA LEU A 135 -1.30 -21.04 -4.71
C LEU A 135 -1.75 -22.40 -5.21
N ASN A 136 -1.44 -23.47 -4.45
CA ASN A 136 -1.87 -24.85 -4.78
C ASN A 136 -1.60 -25.28 -6.23
N GLY A 137 -0.44 -24.92 -6.77
CA GLY A 137 -0.04 -25.24 -8.14
C GLY A 137 -0.62 -24.32 -9.23
N GLN A 138 -1.48 -23.37 -8.87
CA GLN A 138 -2.00 -22.35 -9.77
C GLN A 138 -1.24 -21.03 -9.62
N THR A 139 -1.25 -20.23 -10.65
CA THR A 139 -0.82 -18.83 -10.60
C THR A 139 -2.05 -17.94 -10.67
N LEU A 140 -2.26 -17.14 -9.62
CA LEU A 140 -3.38 -16.21 -9.54
C LEU A 140 -3.00 -14.86 -10.14
N SER A 141 -4.01 -14.12 -10.62
CA SER A 141 -3.90 -12.74 -11.08
C SER A 141 -4.83 -11.86 -10.26
N PHE A 142 -4.27 -10.84 -9.61
CA PHE A 142 -5.05 -10.02 -8.67
C PHE A 142 -5.56 -8.75 -9.33
N GLY A 143 -6.79 -8.38 -8.96
CA GLY A 143 -7.45 -7.13 -9.30
C GLY A 143 -7.91 -6.37 -8.05
N VAL A 144 -8.24 -5.10 -8.26
CA VAL A 144 -8.78 -4.22 -7.21
C VAL A 144 -10.30 -4.34 -7.19
N SER A 145 -10.84 -4.72 -6.05
CA SER A 145 -12.29 -4.94 -5.93
C SER A 145 -13.09 -3.66 -5.80
N GLY A 146 -12.47 -2.56 -5.36
CA GLY A 146 -13.14 -1.35 -4.91
C GLY A 146 -13.76 -1.46 -3.52
N LEU A 147 -13.61 -2.60 -2.86
CA LEU A 147 -14.11 -2.87 -1.52
C LEU A 147 -13.02 -2.66 -0.47
N LEU A 148 -13.46 -2.29 0.72
CA LEU A 148 -12.63 -2.11 1.90
C LEU A 148 -13.18 -2.93 3.08
N ARG A 149 -12.28 -3.42 3.93
CA ARG A 149 -12.60 -3.95 5.25
C ARG A 149 -11.59 -3.38 6.25
N ASN A 150 -12.06 -2.76 7.32
CA ASN A 150 -11.22 -2.02 8.26
C ASN A 150 -10.29 -1.01 7.56
N SER A 151 -10.82 -0.29 6.57
CA SER A 151 -10.06 0.69 5.76
C SER A 151 -8.88 0.10 4.95
N ASP A 152 -8.75 -1.22 4.89
CA ASP A 152 -7.76 -1.89 4.07
C ASP A 152 -8.37 -2.46 2.81
N MET A 153 -7.60 -2.43 1.73
CA MET A 153 -7.99 -2.91 0.41
C MET A 153 -8.36 -4.39 0.43
N VAL A 154 -9.53 -4.70 -0.10
CA VAL A 154 -9.89 -6.08 -0.47
C VAL A 154 -9.49 -6.29 -1.92
N MET A 155 -8.51 -7.17 -2.15
CA MET A 155 -8.14 -7.64 -3.49
C MET A 155 -9.08 -8.78 -3.90
N TYR A 156 -9.10 -9.13 -5.19
CA TYR A 156 -9.71 -10.37 -5.65
C TYR A 156 -8.81 -11.09 -6.66
N ASP A 157 -8.86 -12.41 -6.73
CA ASP A 157 -8.23 -13.15 -7.81
C ASP A 157 -9.20 -13.29 -9.01
N ARG A 158 -8.68 -13.14 -10.22
CA ARG A 158 -9.46 -13.16 -11.46
C ARG A 158 -9.93 -14.56 -11.82
N GLU A 159 -9.27 -15.59 -11.30
CA GLU A 159 -9.51 -17.00 -11.63
C GLU A 159 -10.75 -17.55 -10.91
N SER A 160 -11.04 -17.07 -9.70
CA SER A 160 -12.17 -17.56 -8.89
C SER A 160 -13.06 -16.46 -8.33
N GLU A 161 -12.67 -15.20 -8.49
CA GLU A 161 -13.29 -14.04 -7.84
C GLU A 161 -13.33 -14.18 -6.30
N SER A 162 -12.44 -14.98 -5.70
CA SER A 162 -12.29 -14.98 -4.24
C SER A 162 -11.71 -13.65 -3.78
N TRP A 163 -12.17 -13.19 -2.61
CA TRP A 163 -11.73 -11.95 -1.99
C TRP A 163 -10.59 -12.19 -1.02
N TRP A 164 -9.63 -11.27 -0.99
CA TRP A 164 -8.40 -11.36 -0.24
C TRP A 164 -8.15 -10.09 0.54
N GLN A 165 -7.91 -10.22 1.86
CA GLN A 165 -7.50 -9.08 2.68
C GLN A 165 -6.03 -8.75 2.39
N GLN A 166 -5.74 -7.55 1.87
CA GLN A 166 -4.39 -7.19 1.46
C GLN A 166 -3.39 -7.19 2.63
N ALA A 167 -3.75 -6.62 3.77
CA ALA A 167 -2.87 -6.55 4.94
C ALA A 167 -2.43 -7.93 5.47
N LEU A 168 -3.20 -8.99 5.20
CA LEU A 168 -2.96 -10.34 5.69
C LEU A 168 -2.50 -11.32 4.60
N GLY A 169 -2.83 -11.06 3.34
CA GLY A 169 -2.75 -12.06 2.28
C GLY A 169 -3.73 -13.22 2.48
N LEU A 170 -4.77 -13.02 3.28
CA LEU A 170 -5.76 -14.04 3.64
C LEU A 170 -6.95 -13.99 2.68
N GLY A 171 -7.32 -15.13 2.11
CA GLY A 171 -8.60 -15.32 1.43
C GLY A 171 -9.75 -15.22 2.42
N ILE A 172 -10.63 -14.25 2.25
CA ILE A 172 -11.70 -13.95 3.21
C ILE A 172 -13.07 -14.41 2.74
N VAL A 173 -13.32 -14.45 1.43
CA VAL A 173 -14.59 -14.89 0.83
C VAL A 173 -14.31 -15.68 -0.44
N GLY A 174 -15.10 -16.67 -0.74
CA GLY A 174 -15.04 -17.44 -1.98
C GLY A 174 -14.25 -18.76 -1.87
N ARG A 175 -13.89 -19.32 -3.03
CA ARG A 175 -13.21 -20.62 -3.15
C ARG A 175 -11.96 -20.71 -2.27
N HIS A 176 -11.21 -19.62 -2.16
CA HIS A 176 -9.95 -19.57 -1.42
C HIS A 176 -10.09 -19.04 0.01
N SER A 177 -11.30 -18.94 0.53
CA SER A 177 -11.55 -18.54 1.93
C SER A 177 -10.75 -19.42 2.90
N GLY A 178 -9.99 -18.79 3.79
CA GLY A 178 -9.12 -19.44 4.78
C GLY A 178 -7.73 -19.83 4.26
N GLN A 179 -7.42 -19.60 2.98
CA GLN A 179 -6.08 -19.81 2.43
C GLN A 179 -5.24 -18.54 2.52
N GLU A 180 -3.91 -18.69 2.61
CA GLU A 180 -2.99 -17.57 2.75
C GLU A 180 -2.01 -17.51 1.57
N LEU A 181 -1.78 -16.31 1.07
CA LEU A 181 -0.69 -16.01 0.15
C LEU A 181 0.61 -15.89 0.95
N ARG A 182 1.68 -16.49 0.44
CA ARG A 182 2.98 -16.33 1.04
C ARG A 182 3.49 -14.91 0.81
N GLN A 183 3.68 -14.14 1.89
CA GLN A 183 4.36 -12.85 1.85
C GLN A 183 5.84 -13.06 1.53
N LEU A 184 6.38 -12.26 0.64
CA LEU A 184 7.77 -12.29 0.20
C LEU A 184 8.56 -11.17 0.88
N THR A 185 9.84 -11.39 1.06
CA THR A 185 10.73 -10.37 1.63
C THR A 185 10.87 -9.21 0.66
N ALA A 186 10.34 -8.07 1.06
CA ALA A 186 10.38 -6.81 0.34
C ALA A 186 10.33 -5.68 1.36
N TRP A 187 10.68 -4.47 0.95
CA TRP A 187 10.64 -3.30 1.83
C TRP A 187 10.36 -2.04 1.05
N MET A 188 9.91 -1.00 1.73
CA MET A 188 9.76 0.33 1.18
C MET A 188 10.99 1.17 1.54
N GLU A 189 11.59 1.80 0.54
CA GLU A 189 12.74 2.69 0.73
C GLU A 189 12.67 3.86 -0.25
N SER A 190 13.52 4.88 -0.05
CA SER A 190 13.65 5.99 -0.99
C SER A 190 14.28 5.53 -2.30
N TRP A 191 13.96 6.24 -3.38
CA TRP A 191 14.60 6.03 -4.68
C TRP A 191 16.12 6.15 -4.61
N ASP A 192 16.64 7.13 -3.86
CA ASP A 192 18.10 7.28 -3.65
C ASP A 192 18.72 6.07 -2.95
N SER A 193 18.05 5.48 -1.95
CA SER A 193 18.52 4.28 -1.28
C SER A 193 18.57 3.10 -2.25
N PHE A 194 17.50 2.88 -3.02
CA PHE A 194 17.44 1.80 -3.99
C PHE A 194 18.56 1.90 -5.03
N ARG A 195 18.70 3.04 -5.72
CA ARG A 195 19.69 3.18 -6.79
C ARG A 195 21.13 3.12 -6.29
N THR A 196 21.36 3.48 -5.01
CA THR A 196 22.68 3.37 -4.38
C THR A 196 23.01 1.92 -4.04
N ALA A 197 22.05 1.17 -3.49
CA ALA A 197 22.24 -0.22 -3.13
C ALA A 197 22.23 -1.18 -4.34
N HIS A 198 21.49 -0.80 -5.39
CA HIS A 198 21.27 -1.61 -6.59
C HIS A 198 21.57 -0.83 -7.88
N PRO A 199 22.84 -0.46 -8.16
CA PRO A 199 23.21 0.35 -9.33
C PRO A 199 22.82 -0.33 -10.67
N GLU A 200 22.80 -1.66 -10.70
CA GLU A 200 22.34 -2.48 -11.85
C GLU A 200 20.86 -2.88 -11.73
N GLY A 201 20.15 -2.30 -10.77
CA GLY A 201 18.73 -2.57 -10.53
C GLY A 201 17.83 -2.06 -11.64
N LEU A 202 16.63 -2.57 -11.68
CA LEU A 202 15.57 -2.15 -12.60
C LEU A 202 14.49 -1.39 -11.84
N VAL A 203 13.89 -0.42 -12.49
CA VAL A 203 12.73 0.30 -11.96
C VAL A 203 11.56 0.16 -12.92
N MET A 204 10.37 -0.04 -12.37
CA MET A 204 9.15 -0.09 -13.17
C MET A 204 8.96 1.25 -13.87
N ASP A 205 8.86 1.20 -15.19
CA ASP A 205 8.60 2.36 -16.04
C ASP A 205 7.17 2.89 -15.83
N GLU A 206 6.95 4.14 -16.21
CA GLU A 206 5.64 4.77 -16.10
C GLU A 206 4.60 3.98 -16.91
N PRO A 207 3.49 3.56 -16.26
CA PRO A 207 2.43 2.84 -16.96
C PRO A 207 1.76 3.70 -18.03
N ASP A 208 1.39 3.09 -19.16
CA ASP A 208 0.68 3.77 -20.25
C ASP A 208 -0.82 3.97 -19.91
N TRP A 209 -1.07 4.81 -18.90
CA TRP A 209 -2.39 5.20 -18.46
C TRP A 209 -2.44 6.73 -18.28
N GLN A 210 -3.58 7.33 -18.59
CA GLN A 210 -3.79 8.77 -18.35
C GLN A 210 -4.04 9.03 -16.86
N ARG A 211 -2.95 9.18 -16.10
CA ARG A 211 -2.94 9.52 -14.67
C ARG A 211 -1.90 10.59 -14.40
N ASP A 212 -2.14 11.41 -13.40
CA ASP A 212 -1.17 12.39 -12.93
C ASP A 212 -0.26 11.76 -11.87
N TYR A 213 0.66 10.92 -12.31
CA TYR A 213 1.57 10.17 -11.43
C TYR A 213 2.53 11.03 -10.60
N GLY A 214 2.71 12.29 -10.97
CA GLY A 214 3.50 13.26 -10.18
C GLY A 214 2.74 13.81 -8.98
N GLN A 215 1.41 13.64 -8.92
CA GLN A 215 0.55 14.20 -7.89
C GLN A 215 0.06 13.13 -6.92
N ASN A 216 0.04 13.48 -5.64
CA ASN A 216 -0.47 12.66 -4.57
C ASN A 216 -2.00 12.77 -4.48
N PRO A 217 -2.80 11.73 -4.71
CA PRO A 217 -4.24 11.75 -4.51
C PRO A 217 -4.65 11.71 -3.02
N TYR A 218 -3.71 11.47 -2.09
CA TYR A 218 -3.92 11.31 -0.64
C TYR A 218 -3.20 12.40 0.18
N VAL A 219 -3.19 13.65 -0.32
CA VAL A 219 -2.51 14.77 0.35
C VAL A 219 -2.98 14.90 1.80
N SER A 220 -2.01 14.97 2.72
CA SER A 220 -2.23 15.12 4.17
C SER A 220 -3.02 13.98 4.83
N TYR A 221 -3.12 12.83 4.19
CA TYR A 221 -3.85 11.70 4.76
C TYR A 221 -3.19 11.19 6.05
N ASP A 222 -1.87 11.08 6.09
CA ASP A 222 -1.14 10.57 7.27
C ASP A 222 -1.11 11.55 8.47
N SER A 223 -1.59 12.76 8.28
CA SER A 223 -1.82 13.76 9.35
C SER A 223 -3.31 13.88 9.75
N SER A 224 -4.19 13.08 9.16
CA SER A 224 -5.60 13.05 9.52
C SER A 224 -5.80 12.47 10.94
N ILE A 225 -6.86 12.90 11.62
CA ILE A 225 -7.18 12.44 12.99
C ILE A 225 -7.72 11.00 12.96
N GLN A 226 -8.49 10.66 11.93
CA GLN A 226 -9.17 9.37 11.80
C GLN A 226 -8.84 8.74 10.45
N PRO A 227 -8.68 7.40 10.39
CA PRO A 227 -8.57 6.68 9.15
C PRO A 227 -9.86 6.77 8.32
N PHE A 228 -9.72 6.78 7.02
CA PHE A 228 -10.86 6.82 6.09
C PHE A 228 -11.69 5.54 6.20
N LEU A 229 -13.01 5.67 6.31
CA LEU A 229 -13.95 4.53 6.40
C LEU A 229 -13.55 3.46 7.44
N TYR A 230 -13.01 3.88 8.57
CA TYR A 230 -12.68 3.00 9.68
C TYR A 230 -13.58 3.30 10.88
N SER A 231 -14.27 2.27 11.35
CA SER A 231 -15.16 2.34 12.52
C SER A 231 -14.73 1.41 13.66
N GLY A 232 -13.55 0.78 13.52
CA GLY A 232 -13.01 -0.12 14.53
C GLY A 232 -12.44 0.62 15.75
N GLU A 233 -11.88 -0.14 16.66
CA GLU A 233 -11.28 0.38 17.89
C GLU A 233 -9.99 1.16 17.62
N SER A 234 -9.73 2.16 18.45
CA SER A 234 -8.46 2.89 18.43
C SER A 234 -7.31 2.00 18.93
N PRO A 235 -6.08 2.19 18.41
CA PRO A 235 -4.92 1.48 18.94
C PRO A 235 -4.77 1.71 20.46
N PRO A 236 -4.28 0.70 21.21
CA PRO A 236 -4.04 0.84 22.64
C PRO A 236 -2.88 1.80 22.96
N HIS A 237 -2.65 2.05 24.23
CA HIS A 237 -1.53 2.83 24.75
C HIS A 237 -1.48 4.30 24.30
N GLY A 238 -2.59 4.86 23.82
CA GLY A 238 -2.67 6.24 23.35
C GLY A 238 -1.92 6.49 22.02
N ILE A 239 -1.64 5.43 21.26
CA ILE A 239 -1.00 5.54 19.94
C ILE A 239 -2.03 6.12 18.95
N ALA A 240 -1.65 7.18 18.23
CA ALA A 240 -2.52 7.77 17.22
C ALA A 240 -2.83 6.74 16.09
N PRO A 241 -4.08 6.68 15.59
CA PRO A 241 -4.47 5.68 14.58
C PRO A 241 -3.59 5.67 13.35
N LEU A 242 -3.16 6.84 12.87
CA LEU A 242 -2.29 7.00 11.68
C LEU A 242 -0.80 7.11 12.01
N ALA A 243 -0.40 6.83 13.27
CA ALA A 243 1.01 6.61 13.56
C ALA A 243 1.52 5.35 12.86
N ARG A 244 2.73 5.40 12.29
CA ARG A 244 3.34 4.25 11.66
C ARG A 244 3.95 3.30 12.69
N VAL A 245 3.89 2.02 12.39
CA VAL A 245 4.57 0.98 13.16
C VAL A 245 5.40 0.10 12.22
N VAL A 246 6.48 -0.47 12.71
CA VAL A 246 7.20 -1.53 12.01
C VAL A 246 6.59 -2.85 12.45
N ARG A 247 5.99 -3.59 11.52
CA ARG A 247 5.39 -4.90 11.80
C ARG A 247 6.33 -6.03 11.37
N VAL A 248 6.57 -6.97 12.27
CA VAL A 248 7.23 -8.26 11.97
C VAL A 248 6.39 -9.37 12.59
N GLY A 249 5.79 -10.19 11.77
CA GLY A 249 4.82 -11.20 12.22
C GLY A 249 3.65 -10.52 12.95
N THR A 250 3.43 -10.90 14.21
CA THR A 250 2.39 -10.34 15.08
C THR A 250 2.93 -9.29 16.09
N ARG A 251 4.09 -8.73 15.82
CA ARG A 251 4.69 -7.69 16.67
C ARG A 251 4.76 -6.37 15.93
N ALA A 252 4.54 -5.27 16.67
CA ALA A 252 4.61 -3.91 16.14
C ALA A 252 5.46 -3.01 17.03
N TRP A 253 6.44 -2.36 16.45
CA TRP A 253 7.25 -1.32 17.07
C TRP A 253 6.77 0.04 16.59
N PRO A 254 6.37 0.98 17.47
CA PRO A 254 6.10 2.34 17.06
C PRO A 254 7.31 2.92 16.31
N LEU A 255 7.07 3.45 15.10
CA LEU A 255 8.15 3.96 14.25
C LEU A 255 8.95 5.07 14.93
N GLU A 256 8.26 5.91 15.70
CA GLU A 256 8.92 6.99 16.46
C GLU A 256 9.94 6.46 17.48
N ARG A 257 9.69 5.30 18.09
CA ARG A 257 10.65 4.63 18.96
C ARG A 257 11.89 4.20 18.19
N VAL A 258 11.70 3.57 17.04
CA VAL A 258 12.81 3.13 16.16
C VAL A 258 13.61 4.34 15.66
N ARG A 259 12.90 5.38 15.20
CA ARG A 259 13.52 6.63 14.75
C ARG A 259 14.40 7.28 15.81
N LYS A 260 13.96 7.37 17.06
CA LYS A 260 14.72 7.96 18.17
C LYS A 260 16.02 7.19 18.47
N LEU A 261 15.99 5.88 18.30
CA LEU A 261 17.12 5.00 18.56
C LEU A 261 18.05 4.83 17.34
N GLY A 262 17.53 5.10 16.14
CA GLY A 262 18.25 4.85 14.88
C GLY A 262 18.37 3.37 14.53
N SER A 263 18.65 2.54 15.52
CA SER A 263 18.69 1.08 15.41
C SER A 263 18.21 0.44 16.70
N LEU A 264 17.50 -0.68 16.57
CA LEU A 264 16.92 -1.40 17.70
C LEU A 264 17.03 -2.90 17.47
N THR A 265 17.70 -3.62 18.37
CA THR A 265 17.81 -5.09 18.34
C THR A 265 16.90 -5.69 19.40
N GLU A 266 15.81 -6.30 18.98
CA GLU A 266 14.82 -6.96 19.84
C GLU A 266 14.22 -8.17 19.11
N ALA A 267 13.71 -9.12 19.88
CA ALA A 267 12.97 -10.28 19.38
C ALA A 267 13.71 -11.08 18.28
N GLY A 268 15.04 -11.11 18.34
CA GLY A 268 15.89 -11.89 17.42
C GLY A 268 16.19 -11.19 16.09
N GLY A 269 15.82 -9.90 15.95
CA GLY A 269 16.11 -9.11 14.76
C GLY A 269 16.59 -7.70 15.08
N THR A 270 17.17 -7.05 14.10
CA THR A 270 17.58 -5.64 14.15
C THR A 270 16.72 -4.82 13.20
N ILE A 271 16.05 -3.82 13.74
CA ILE A 271 15.30 -2.82 12.98
C ILE A 271 16.19 -1.58 12.88
N SER A 272 16.45 -1.11 11.68
CA SER A 272 17.19 0.13 11.43
C SER A 272 16.31 1.19 10.81
N TRP A 273 16.54 2.46 11.20
CA TRP A 273 15.93 3.63 10.61
C TRP A 273 17.02 4.56 10.09
N VAL A 274 16.93 4.96 8.84
CA VAL A 274 17.83 5.91 8.20
C VAL A 274 17.02 6.98 7.50
N GLN A 275 17.34 8.24 7.75
CA GLN A 275 16.68 9.38 7.11
C GLN A 275 16.77 9.32 5.59
N GLY A 276 15.75 9.84 4.88
CA GLY A 276 15.81 10.08 3.44
C GLY A 276 14.59 9.62 2.64
N GLN A 277 13.60 8.99 3.27
CA GLN A 277 12.35 8.62 2.59
C GLN A 277 11.22 9.57 2.96
N ALA A 278 10.59 10.18 1.95
CA ALA A 278 9.39 10.99 2.15
C ALA A 278 8.15 10.10 2.38
N SER A 279 7.19 10.60 3.16
CA SER A 279 5.85 10.03 3.18
C SER A 279 5.17 10.22 1.84
N ALA A 280 4.62 9.15 1.27
CA ALA A 280 3.81 9.21 0.06
C ALA A 280 2.40 9.81 0.31
N LEU A 281 1.99 10.00 1.57
CA LEU A 281 0.62 10.33 1.96
C LEU A 281 0.50 11.72 2.60
N ASP A 282 1.54 12.55 2.47
CA ASP A 282 1.62 13.88 3.09
C ASP A 282 1.50 15.00 2.03
N ALA A 283 2.59 15.37 1.37
CA ALA A 283 2.62 16.50 0.44
C ALA A 283 2.01 16.15 -0.94
N ALA A 284 1.60 17.19 -1.67
CA ALA A 284 1.13 17.03 -3.06
C ALA A 284 2.23 16.49 -3.99
N ASP A 285 3.48 16.97 -3.81
CA ASP A 285 4.66 16.38 -4.42
C ASP A 285 5.19 15.26 -3.54
N LEU A 286 5.26 14.05 -4.08
CA LEU A 286 5.61 12.83 -3.35
C LEU A 286 7.02 12.87 -2.75
N GLY A 287 7.96 13.55 -3.38
CA GLY A 287 9.32 13.72 -2.86
C GLY A 287 9.45 14.76 -1.74
N ALA A 288 8.44 15.61 -1.56
CA ALA A 288 8.43 16.72 -0.58
C ALA A 288 7.73 16.35 0.75
N GLY A 289 7.17 15.15 0.87
CA GLY A 289 6.49 14.70 2.08
C GLY A 289 7.37 14.69 3.33
N ALA A 290 6.71 14.63 4.49
CA ALA A 290 7.37 14.49 5.78
C ALA A 290 8.31 13.27 5.82
N GLU A 291 9.31 13.33 6.70
CA GLU A 291 10.30 12.26 6.84
C GLU A 291 9.72 10.98 7.43
N GLY A 292 9.66 9.92 6.64
CA GLY A 292 9.25 8.58 7.06
C GLY A 292 10.42 7.69 7.47
N GLY A 293 11.57 7.90 6.83
CA GLY A 293 12.78 7.09 7.01
C GLY A 293 12.78 5.79 6.20
N ASN A 294 13.98 5.37 5.85
CA ASN A 294 14.23 4.06 5.24
C ASN A 294 14.32 3.02 6.36
N ILE A 295 13.42 2.04 6.34
CA ILE A 295 13.34 1.00 7.37
C ILE A 295 13.83 -0.32 6.78
N ARG A 296 14.71 -1.01 7.51
CA ARG A 296 15.12 -2.38 7.22
C ARG A 296 15.02 -3.23 8.48
N VAL A 297 14.62 -4.46 8.30
CA VAL A 297 14.61 -5.45 9.38
C VAL A 297 15.46 -6.63 8.93
N ARG A 298 16.43 -7.01 9.77
CA ARG A 298 17.33 -8.14 9.52
C ARG A 298 17.37 -9.07 10.71
N ASP A 299 17.59 -10.34 10.42
CA ASP A 299 17.84 -11.35 11.47
C ASP A 299 19.29 -11.29 12.00
N GLY A 300 19.62 -12.17 12.94
CA GLY A 300 20.96 -12.24 13.51
C GLY A 300 22.05 -12.70 12.53
N ALA A 301 21.68 -13.17 11.34
CA ALA A 301 22.57 -13.55 10.24
C ALA A 301 22.59 -12.49 9.11
N GLU A 302 22.05 -11.30 9.38
CA GLU A 302 21.96 -10.17 8.45
C GLU A 302 21.08 -10.41 7.21
N HIS A 303 20.22 -11.43 7.22
CA HIS A 303 19.24 -11.64 6.16
C HIS A 303 18.02 -10.73 6.38
N ASP A 304 17.48 -10.20 5.29
CA ASP A 304 16.27 -9.40 5.35
C ASP A 304 15.07 -10.24 5.79
N VAL A 305 14.30 -9.69 6.74
CA VAL A 305 13.10 -10.31 7.31
C VAL A 305 11.87 -9.71 6.69
N VAL A 306 10.85 -10.54 6.47
CA VAL A 306 9.52 -10.08 6.02
C VAL A 306 8.97 -9.09 7.04
N HIS A 307 8.70 -7.87 6.59
CA HIS A 307 8.14 -6.79 7.39
C HIS A 307 7.35 -5.81 6.53
N ASP A 308 6.56 -4.97 7.16
CA ASP A 308 5.90 -3.83 6.55
C ASP A 308 5.75 -2.66 7.55
N ILE A 309 5.24 -1.54 7.07
CA ILE A 309 5.14 -0.30 7.85
C ILE A 309 3.69 0.20 7.84
N PRO A 310 2.74 -0.54 8.42
CA PRO A 310 1.35 -0.13 8.46
C PRO A 310 1.13 1.06 9.40
N PHE A 311 -0.01 1.69 9.26
CA PHE A 311 -0.56 2.53 10.32
C PHE A 311 -0.99 1.67 11.52
N ALA A 312 -0.92 2.26 12.71
CA ALA A 312 -1.23 1.59 13.97
C ALA A 312 -2.66 1.02 14.01
N PHE A 313 -3.65 1.72 13.44
CA PHE A 313 -5.02 1.21 13.37
C PHE A 313 -5.12 -0.08 12.58
N ALA A 314 -4.40 -0.18 11.45
CA ALA A 314 -4.40 -1.37 10.61
C ALA A 314 -3.75 -2.55 11.34
N PHE A 315 -2.62 -2.34 12.00
CA PHE A 315 -2.03 -3.38 12.83
C PHE A 315 -3.02 -3.82 13.92
N HIS A 316 -3.65 -2.90 14.64
CA HIS A 316 -4.61 -3.23 15.70
C HIS A 316 -5.82 -4.01 15.17
N ALA A 317 -6.36 -3.60 14.02
CA ALA A 317 -7.53 -4.26 13.42
C ALA A 317 -7.26 -5.68 12.92
N PHE A 318 -6.08 -5.90 12.32
CA PHE A 318 -5.75 -7.19 11.69
C PHE A 318 -4.93 -8.14 12.56
N PHE A 319 -4.34 -7.63 13.64
CA PHE A 319 -3.60 -8.40 14.63
C PHE A 319 -4.09 -8.04 16.04
N PRO A 320 -5.36 -8.37 16.41
CA PRO A 320 -5.96 -7.94 17.67
C PRO A 320 -5.20 -8.47 18.90
N ASP A 321 -4.60 -9.67 18.79
CA ASP A 321 -3.75 -10.25 19.82
C ASP A 321 -2.26 -9.91 19.62
N GLY A 322 -1.97 -8.97 18.74
CA GLY A 322 -0.60 -8.58 18.39
C GLY A 322 0.11 -7.86 19.54
N GLN A 323 1.41 -8.09 19.62
CA GLN A 323 2.24 -7.53 20.68
C GLN A 323 2.78 -6.13 20.30
N TRP A 324 2.50 -5.13 21.13
CA TRP A 324 3.04 -3.80 21.00
C TRP A 324 4.40 -3.69 21.70
N MET A 325 5.45 -3.42 20.94
CA MET A 325 6.84 -3.38 21.39
C MET A 325 7.23 -1.95 21.80
N LEU A 326 6.72 -1.52 22.96
CA LEU A 326 6.83 -0.12 23.41
C LEU A 326 8.19 0.22 24.03
N GLY A 327 8.95 -0.80 24.43
CA GLY A 327 10.13 -0.65 25.27
C GLY A 327 9.75 -0.47 26.76
N ASN A 328 10.74 -0.49 27.63
CA ASN A 328 10.58 -0.22 29.07
C ASN A 328 10.70 1.28 29.34
#